data_2a4d82bfcc9ae1506b2a8dc8bb9e53f8
#
_entry.id   2a4d82bfcc9ae1506b2a8dc8bb9e53f8
#
_cell.length_a   1.000
_cell.length_b   1.000
_cell.length_c   1.000
_cell.angle_alpha   90.00
_cell.angle_beta   90.00
_cell.angle_gamma   90.00
#
_symmetry.space_group_name_H-M   'P 1'
#
loop_
_entity.id
_entity.type
_entity.pdbx_description
1 polymer ?
#
loop_
_entity_poly.entity_id
_entity_poly.type
_entity_poly.pdbx_seq_one_letter_code
_entity_poly.pdbx_strand_id
1 'polypeptide(L)'
;MEGDVERRITYFRYCGEVNTEKVLQAAKLRCEETGLTKVVIASETGRSALKALNIFKGTKIKLIVVTHYPATTWGPKGDIPIGLKRKEYAKTLKKLEENGVKIVQGTRPFAPPTRSINWEFPTSEGIIDKTLEIFGAGTKIAIEAAVMATDAGEVDAGEEIVSCAGTYKGLDTALVVKTAYSGGFFKEFEVREIIAKPICRVKALPEYKYENWKGNLDQYYL
;
A
#
# COMPACT_ATOMS: atom_id res chain seq x y z
N MET A 1 -22.30 -27.58 4.61
CA MET A 1 -21.43 -26.48 5.08
C MET A 1 -20.07 -26.82 4.53
N GLU A 2 -19.56 -26.01 3.61
CA GLU A 2 -18.18 -26.15 3.18
C GLU A 2 -17.27 -25.84 4.36
N GLY A 3 -16.27 -26.69 4.55
CA GLY A 3 -15.39 -26.64 5.69
C GLY A 3 -14.32 -25.53 5.57
N ASP A 4 -13.13 -25.82 6.06
CA ASP A 4 -12.02 -24.88 6.14
C ASP A 4 -11.49 -24.49 4.76
N VAL A 5 -10.96 -23.28 4.66
CA VAL A 5 -10.27 -22.79 3.45
C VAL A 5 -8.78 -22.70 3.74
N GLU A 6 -8.00 -23.53 3.07
CA GLU A 6 -6.54 -23.47 3.15
C GLU A 6 -5.98 -22.57 2.05
N ARG A 7 -5.09 -21.66 2.42
CA ARG A 7 -4.43 -20.74 1.49
C ARG A 7 -2.93 -20.64 1.79
N ARG A 8 -2.14 -20.52 0.74
CA ARG A 8 -0.70 -20.32 0.86
C ARG A 8 -0.39 -18.87 1.21
N ILE A 9 0.47 -18.66 2.20
CA ILE A 9 1.03 -17.36 2.59
C ILE A 9 2.51 -17.32 2.18
N THR A 10 2.95 -16.18 1.64
CA THR A 10 4.36 -15.94 1.33
C THR A 10 4.99 -15.05 2.39
N TYR A 11 6.03 -15.55 3.07
CA TYR A 11 6.82 -14.77 4.01
C TYR A 11 8.18 -14.39 3.42
N PHE A 12 8.51 -13.10 3.47
CA PHE A 12 9.79 -12.59 3.00
C PHE A 12 10.78 -12.41 4.15
N ARG A 13 12.06 -12.73 3.92
CA ARG A 13 13.13 -12.51 4.90
C ARG A 13 13.43 -11.03 5.11
N TYR A 14 13.28 -10.22 4.05
CA TYR A 14 13.55 -8.80 4.04
C TYR A 14 12.29 -8.06 3.65
N CYS A 15 12.19 -6.80 4.09
CA CYS A 15 11.10 -5.92 3.70
C CYS A 15 11.49 -5.02 2.53
N GLY A 16 10.49 -4.37 1.93
CA GLY A 16 10.66 -3.33 0.93
C GLY A 16 10.70 -3.83 -0.51
N GLU A 17 11.30 -3.03 -1.35
CA GLU A 17 11.15 -3.03 -2.80
C GLU A 17 11.54 -4.33 -3.52
N VAL A 18 12.50 -5.07 -2.96
CA VAL A 18 12.96 -6.37 -3.50
C VAL A 18 11.82 -7.39 -3.67
N ASN A 19 10.73 -7.21 -2.94
CA ASN A 19 9.58 -8.11 -2.95
C ASN A 19 8.46 -7.66 -3.89
N THR A 20 8.53 -6.46 -4.47
CA THR A 20 7.43 -5.81 -5.17
C THR A 20 6.79 -6.71 -6.23
N GLU A 21 7.58 -7.32 -7.09
CA GLU A 21 7.05 -8.17 -8.17
C GLU A 21 6.39 -9.44 -7.63
N LYS A 22 7.02 -10.07 -6.63
CA LYS A 22 6.46 -11.28 -5.99
C LYS A 22 5.14 -10.99 -5.27
N VAL A 23 5.03 -9.84 -4.61
CA VAL A 23 3.77 -9.39 -3.97
C VAL A 23 2.68 -9.20 -5.02
N LEU A 24 2.98 -8.49 -6.10
CA LEU A 24 2.01 -8.23 -7.16
C LEU A 24 1.57 -9.52 -7.88
N GLN A 25 2.50 -10.45 -8.11
CA GLN A 25 2.17 -11.77 -8.66
C GLN A 25 1.29 -12.59 -7.71
N ALA A 26 1.62 -12.61 -6.41
CA ALA A 26 0.80 -13.29 -5.40
C ALA A 26 -0.59 -12.67 -5.27
N ALA A 27 -0.70 -11.33 -5.33
CA ALA A 27 -1.96 -10.62 -5.34
C ALA A 27 -2.80 -10.96 -6.58
N LYS A 28 -2.17 -11.00 -7.77
CA LYS A 28 -2.83 -11.38 -9.02
C LYS A 28 -3.38 -12.80 -8.95
N LEU A 29 -2.56 -13.75 -8.51
CA LEU A 29 -2.97 -15.14 -8.36
C LEU A 29 -4.15 -15.27 -7.40
N ARG A 30 -4.13 -14.55 -6.26
CA ARG A 30 -5.24 -14.57 -5.32
C ARG A 30 -6.52 -13.99 -5.93
N CYS A 31 -6.44 -12.93 -6.71
CA CYS A 31 -7.61 -12.41 -7.44
C CYS A 31 -8.17 -13.44 -8.43
N GLU A 32 -7.31 -14.17 -9.12
CA GLU A 32 -7.72 -15.23 -10.05
C GLU A 32 -8.38 -16.42 -9.33
N GLU A 33 -7.85 -16.80 -8.15
CA GLU A 33 -8.41 -17.89 -7.32
C GLU A 33 -9.76 -17.55 -6.68
N THR A 34 -9.97 -16.28 -6.34
CA THR A 34 -11.14 -15.85 -5.54
C THR A 34 -12.17 -15.04 -6.32
N GLY A 35 -11.86 -14.65 -7.56
CA GLY A 35 -12.73 -13.80 -8.37
C GLY A 35 -12.72 -12.32 -7.96
N LEU A 36 -11.81 -11.90 -7.08
CA LEU A 36 -11.67 -10.48 -6.70
C LEU A 36 -11.24 -9.64 -7.89
N THR A 37 -11.88 -8.49 -8.07
CA THR A 37 -11.72 -7.66 -9.27
C THR A 37 -11.07 -6.31 -9.02
N LYS A 38 -10.77 -5.96 -7.77
CA LYS A 38 -10.12 -4.69 -7.40
C LYS A 38 -8.85 -4.93 -6.61
N VAL A 39 -7.79 -4.18 -6.96
CA VAL A 39 -6.52 -4.18 -6.24
C VAL A 39 -6.13 -2.74 -5.92
N VAL A 40 -5.96 -2.46 -4.64
CA VAL A 40 -5.45 -1.18 -4.13
C VAL A 40 -3.94 -1.26 -3.98
N ILE A 41 -3.22 -0.27 -4.48
CA ILE A 41 -1.76 -0.19 -4.47
C ILE A 41 -1.32 1.10 -3.76
N ALA A 42 -0.65 0.99 -2.63
CA ALA A 42 0.01 2.13 -2.02
C ALA A 42 1.26 2.52 -2.82
N SER A 43 1.28 3.72 -3.40
CA SER A 43 2.41 4.16 -4.25
C SER A 43 2.57 5.67 -4.26
N GLU A 44 3.61 6.16 -3.59
CA GLU A 44 3.85 7.60 -3.40
C GLU A 44 4.34 8.32 -4.66
N THR A 45 5.04 7.62 -5.53
CA THR A 45 5.68 8.18 -6.73
C THR A 45 5.19 7.52 -8.02
N GLY A 46 4.30 6.52 -7.89
CA GLY A 46 3.77 5.75 -9.01
C GLY A 46 4.64 4.58 -9.46
N ARG A 47 5.84 4.38 -8.91
CA ARG A 47 6.76 3.31 -9.34
C ARG A 47 6.16 1.92 -9.16
N SER A 48 5.63 1.61 -7.97
CA SER A 48 4.94 0.34 -7.72
C SER A 48 3.68 0.20 -8.56
N ALA A 49 2.97 1.31 -8.79
CA ALA A 49 1.79 1.35 -9.63
C ALA A 49 2.09 1.01 -11.10
N LEU A 50 3.20 1.50 -11.66
CA LEU A 50 3.64 1.13 -13.01
C LEU A 50 4.01 -0.35 -13.13
N LYS A 51 4.64 -0.93 -12.12
CA LYS A 51 4.89 -2.39 -12.07
C LYS A 51 3.58 -3.16 -12.00
N ALA A 52 2.64 -2.71 -11.17
CA ALA A 52 1.31 -3.31 -11.08
C ALA A 52 0.59 -3.24 -12.44
N LEU A 53 0.59 -2.08 -13.11
CA LEU A 53 -0.02 -1.92 -14.43
C LEU A 53 0.50 -2.96 -15.44
N ASN A 54 1.80 -3.23 -15.43
CA ASN A 54 2.39 -4.24 -16.32
C ASN A 54 1.97 -5.68 -15.95
N ILE A 55 1.96 -6.01 -14.65
CA ILE A 55 1.62 -7.37 -14.17
C ILE A 55 0.14 -7.69 -14.36
N PHE A 56 -0.73 -6.71 -14.15
CA PHE A 56 -2.19 -6.87 -14.31
C PHE A 56 -2.71 -6.60 -15.71
N LYS A 57 -1.80 -6.28 -16.67
CA LYS A 57 -2.19 -6.06 -18.07
C LYS A 57 -2.94 -7.25 -18.65
N GLY A 58 -4.06 -6.97 -19.31
CA GLY A 58 -4.90 -8.00 -19.94
C GLY A 58 -5.82 -8.75 -18.98
N THR A 59 -5.83 -8.42 -17.70
CA THR A 59 -6.80 -8.92 -16.72
C THR A 59 -8.03 -8.00 -16.64
N LYS A 60 -9.10 -8.48 -16.00
CA LYS A 60 -10.28 -7.64 -15.67
C LYS A 60 -10.14 -6.89 -14.35
N ILE A 61 -8.97 -6.99 -13.70
CA ILE A 61 -8.71 -6.41 -12.39
C ILE A 61 -8.54 -4.90 -12.52
N LYS A 62 -9.29 -4.15 -11.75
CA LYS A 62 -9.21 -2.69 -11.67
C LYS A 62 -8.14 -2.30 -10.64
N LEU A 63 -7.20 -1.45 -11.06
CA LEU A 63 -6.17 -0.92 -10.18
C LEU A 63 -6.60 0.44 -9.62
N ILE A 64 -6.43 0.60 -8.32
CA ILE A 64 -6.64 1.83 -7.57
C ILE A 64 -5.33 2.15 -6.86
N VAL A 65 -4.75 3.30 -7.15
CA VAL A 65 -3.50 3.75 -6.53
C VAL A 65 -3.82 4.75 -5.43
N VAL A 66 -3.34 4.47 -4.24
CA VAL A 66 -3.47 5.37 -3.10
C VAL A 66 -2.11 6.01 -2.82
N THR A 67 -2.08 7.31 -2.68
CA THR A 67 -0.89 8.11 -2.41
C THR A 67 -1.16 9.16 -1.34
N HIS A 68 -0.12 9.58 -0.66
CA HIS A 68 -0.18 10.63 0.36
C HIS A 68 -0.44 12.01 -0.27
N TYR A 69 -0.87 13.00 0.52
CA TYR A 69 -0.85 14.39 0.09
C TYR A 69 0.59 14.83 -0.26
N PRO A 70 0.77 15.91 -1.05
CA PRO A 70 2.11 16.37 -1.42
C PRO A 70 2.95 16.71 -0.19
N ALA A 71 4.04 15.99 -0.02
CA ALA A 71 4.97 16.13 1.10
C ALA A 71 6.39 15.75 0.66
N THR A 72 7.31 15.73 1.61
CA THR A 72 8.64 15.15 1.45
C THR A 72 8.83 14.10 2.54
N THR A 73 9.31 12.92 2.18
CA THR A 73 9.67 11.91 3.18
C THR A 73 10.96 12.29 3.87
N TRP A 74 11.16 11.74 5.04
CA TRP A 74 12.41 11.80 5.81
C TRP A 74 12.76 10.41 6.37
N GLY A 75 13.92 10.31 7.00
CA GLY A 75 14.38 9.08 7.63
C GLY A 75 15.09 8.14 6.66
N PRO A 76 15.00 6.82 6.82
CA PRO A 76 15.81 5.86 6.06
C PRO A 76 15.68 5.94 4.54
N LYS A 77 14.56 6.46 4.03
CA LYS A 77 14.33 6.62 2.59
C LYS A 77 15.04 7.84 2.00
N GLY A 78 15.45 8.79 2.83
CA GLY A 78 15.94 10.10 2.38
C GLY A 78 14.80 11.06 2.02
N ASP A 79 15.18 12.23 1.54
CA ASP A 79 14.26 13.31 1.17
C ASP A 79 13.68 13.09 -0.22
N ILE A 80 12.53 12.43 -0.26
CA ILE A 80 11.82 12.13 -1.50
C ILE A 80 10.54 12.93 -1.55
N PRO A 81 10.28 13.68 -2.63
CA PRO A 81 8.95 14.20 -2.87
C PRO A 81 7.94 13.05 -2.97
N ILE A 82 6.85 13.12 -2.22
CA ILE A 82 5.76 12.14 -2.26
C ILE A 82 4.44 12.81 -2.61
N GLY A 83 3.49 12.01 -3.08
CA GLY A 83 2.22 12.50 -3.60
C GLY A 83 2.21 12.47 -5.12
N LEU A 84 1.59 11.44 -5.69
CA LEU A 84 1.66 11.13 -7.13
C LEU A 84 1.11 12.24 -8.04
N LYS A 85 0.21 13.11 -7.54
CA LYS A 85 -0.33 14.25 -8.30
C LYS A 85 0.60 15.46 -8.35
N ARG A 86 1.83 15.37 -7.84
CA ARG A 86 2.84 16.42 -7.98
C ARG A 86 3.34 16.49 -9.43
N LYS A 87 3.83 17.70 -9.81
CA LYS A 87 4.38 17.94 -11.16
C LYS A 87 5.55 17.02 -11.53
N GLU A 88 6.34 16.60 -10.54
CA GLU A 88 7.49 15.71 -10.71
C GLU A 88 7.06 14.34 -11.27
N TYR A 89 5.83 13.90 -10.98
CA TYR A 89 5.29 12.61 -11.40
C TYR A 89 4.25 12.73 -12.53
N ALA A 90 4.11 13.88 -13.17
CA ALA A 90 3.07 14.13 -14.17
C ALA A 90 3.06 13.10 -15.31
N LYS A 91 4.23 12.67 -15.79
CA LYS A 91 4.33 11.63 -16.83
C LYS A 91 3.81 10.28 -16.35
N THR A 92 4.16 9.90 -15.11
CA THR A 92 3.69 8.66 -14.49
C THR A 92 2.21 8.70 -14.24
N LEU A 93 1.70 9.79 -13.67
CA LEU A 93 0.28 10.01 -13.43
C LEU A 93 -0.52 9.85 -14.72
N LYS A 94 -0.12 10.60 -15.77
CA LYS A 94 -0.77 10.53 -17.08
C LYS A 94 -0.82 9.10 -17.63
N LYS A 95 0.30 8.37 -17.57
CA LYS A 95 0.35 6.98 -18.04
C LYS A 95 -0.60 6.05 -17.26
N LEU A 96 -0.72 6.24 -15.96
CA LEU A 96 -1.62 5.45 -15.13
C LEU A 96 -3.09 5.76 -15.48
N GLU A 97 -3.45 7.04 -15.57
CA GLU A 97 -4.81 7.50 -15.90
C GLU A 97 -5.25 7.05 -17.30
N GLU A 98 -4.38 7.17 -18.31
CA GLU A 98 -4.64 6.68 -19.68
C GLU A 98 -4.89 5.17 -19.76
N ASN A 99 -4.44 4.41 -18.76
CA ASN A 99 -4.70 2.98 -18.62
C ASN A 99 -5.83 2.66 -17.63
N GLY A 100 -6.65 3.64 -17.28
CA GLY A 100 -7.85 3.46 -16.45
C GLY A 100 -7.56 3.25 -14.95
N VAL A 101 -6.33 3.50 -14.50
CA VAL A 101 -5.99 3.42 -13.07
C VAL A 101 -6.58 4.61 -12.33
N LYS A 102 -7.29 4.34 -11.24
CA LYS A 102 -7.83 5.38 -10.36
C LYS A 102 -6.79 5.85 -9.35
N ILE A 103 -6.73 7.16 -9.11
CA ILE A 103 -5.74 7.76 -8.21
C ILE A 103 -6.43 8.47 -7.05
N VAL A 104 -6.25 7.93 -5.86
CA VAL A 104 -6.71 8.50 -4.59
C VAL A 104 -5.52 9.17 -3.89
N GLN A 105 -5.59 10.46 -3.65
CA GLN A 105 -4.57 11.20 -2.92
C GLN A 105 -5.16 11.87 -1.69
N GLY A 106 -4.57 11.63 -0.53
CA GLY A 106 -5.09 12.19 0.72
C GLY A 106 -4.20 11.90 1.93
N THR A 107 -4.75 12.16 3.11
CA THR A 107 -4.13 11.87 4.39
C THR A 107 -4.49 10.47 4.84
N ARG A 108 -3.55 9.75 5.42
CA ARG A 108 -3.80 8.45 6.01
C ARG A 108 -4.73 8.58 7.24
N PRO A 109 -5.71 7.68 7.41
CA PRO A 109 -6.70 7.79 8.48
C PRO A 109 -6.10 7.75 9.89
N PHE A 110 -4.98 7.03 10.09
CA PHE A 110 -4.30 6.97 11.38
C PHE A 110 -3.10 7.93 11.48
N ALA A 111 -3.08 8.98 10.67
CA ALA A 111 -2.10 10.07 10.71
C ALA A 111 -2.79 11.42 10.84
N PRO A 112 -3.48 11.69 11.96
CA PRO A 112 -4.35 12.85 12.12
C PRO A 112 -3.56 14.15 12.26
N PRO A 113 -4.23 15.33 12.14
CA PRO A 113 -3.61 16.64 12.31
C PRO A 113 -2.93 16.84 13.67
N THR A 114 -3.36 16.14 14.71
CA THR A 114 -2.75 16.18 16.05
C THR A 114 -1.28 15.79 16.07
N ARG A 115 -0.81 15.00 15.09
CA ARG A 115 0.61 14.71 14.90
C ARG A 115 1.46 15.96 14.64
N SER A 116 0.87 17.04 14.15
CA SER A 116 1.57 18.32 13.93
C SER A 116 1.87 19.07 15.23
N ILE A 117 1.16 18.78 16.32
CA ILE A 117 1.38 19.40 17.62
C ILE A 117 2.58 18.74 18.31
N ASN A 118 2.56 17.43 18.41
CA ASN A 118 3.66 16.64 18.93
C ASN A 118 3.59 15.23 18.34
N TRP A 119 4.65 14.83 17.65
CA TRP A 119 4.74 13.50 17.03
C TRP A 119 4.68 12.34 18.04
N GLU A 120 5.12 12.59 19.28
CA GLU A 120 5.14 11.60 20.35
C GLU A 120 3.87 11.61 21.21
N PHE A 121 2.96 12.57 20.96
CA PHE A 121 1.73 12.65 21.74
C PHE A 121 0.83 11.43 21.48
N PRO A 122 0.42 10.69 22.53
CA PRO A 122 -0.41 9.50 22.37
C PRO A 122 -1.84 9.92 22.00
N THR A 123 -2.16 9.83 20.71
CA THR A 123 -3.54 9.94 20.22
C THR A 123 -4.13 8.55 20.03
N SER A 124 -5.45 8.42 20.03
CA SER A 124 -6.15 7.16 19.72
C SER A 124 -5.71 6.60 18.37
N GLU A 125 -5.61 7.44 17.36
CA GLU A 125 -5.18 7.06 16.01
C GLU A 125 -3.70 6.64 16.00
N GLY A 126 -2.86 7.32 16.77
CA GLY A 126 -1.46 6.95 16.94
C GLY A 126 -1.28 5.58 17.61
N ILE A 127 -2.14 5.24 18.55
CA ILE A 127 -2.16 3.91 19.18
C ILE A 127 -2.57 2.84 18.15
N ILE A 128 -3.59 3.11 17.35
CA ILE A 128 -4.01 2.21 16.25
C ILE A 128 -2.87 2.03 15.26
N ASP A 129 -2.24 3.12 14.79
CA ASP A 129 -1.09 3.10 13.88
C ASP A 129 0.03 2.19 14.42
N LYS A 130 0.40 2.35 15.68
CA LYS A 130 1.44 1.54 16.31
C LYS A 130 1.04 0.09 16.53
N THR A 131 -0.22 -0.17 16.86
CA THR A 131 -0.74 -1.53 17.02
C THR A 131 -0.72 -2.30 15.71
N LEU A 132 -1.20 -1.69 14.64
CA LEU A 132 -1.17 -2.30 13.31
C LEU A 132 0.27 -2.52 12.79
N GLU A 133 1.21 -1.65 13.18
CA GLU A 133 2.62 -1.79 12.81
C GLU A 133 3.29 -3.02 13.43
N ILE A 134 2.73 -3.61 14.48
CA ILE A 134 3.21 -4.89 15.06
C ILE A 134 3.15 -6.03 14.03
N PHE A 135 2.13 -6.00 13.15
CA PHE A 135 2.00 -6.97 12.06
C PHE A 135 2.91 -6.67 10.86
N GLY A 136 3.63 -5.55 10.89
CA GLY A 136 4.50 -5.04 9.84
C GLY A 136 4.03 -3.70 9.28
N ALA A 137 4.97 -2.84 8.90
CA ALA A 137 4.65 -1.52 8.36
C ALA A 137 3.82 -1.61 7.06
N GLY A 138 4.11 -2.58 6.19
CA GLY A 138 3.31 -2.83 5.00
C GLY A 138 1.86 -3.21 5.30
N THR A 139 1.63 -4.03 6.34
CA THR A 139 0.27 -4.42 6.78
C THR A 139 -0.54 -3.20 7.19
N LYS A 140 0.03 -2.33 8.03
CA LYS A 140 -0.60 -1.08 8.43
C LYS A 140 -0.99 -0.22 7.23
N ILE A 141 -0.05 0.04 6.33
CA ILE A 141 -0.29 0.88 5.16
C ILE A 141 -1.30 0.25 4.19
N ALA A 142 -1.32 -1.08 4.05
CA ALA A 142 -2.31 -1.76 3.23
C ALA A 142 -3.74 -1.57 3.78
N ILE A 143 -3.92 -1.62 5.10
CA ILE A 143 -5.20 -1.33 5.76
C ILE A 143 -5.60 0.12 5.52
N GLU A 144 -4.72 1.08 5.79
CA GLU A 144 -4.98 2.50 5.57
C GLU A 144 -5.32 2.81 4.10
N ALA A 145 -4.60 2.21 3.15
CA ALA A 145 -4.85 2.41 1.72
C ALA A 145 -6.24 1.89 1.31
N ALA A 146 -6.68 0.76 1.86
CA ALA A 146 -8.03 0.24 1.60
C ALA A 146 -9.12 1.19 2.13
N VAL A 147 -8.96 1.71 3.37
CA VAL A 147 -9.87 2.69 3.94
C VAL A 147 -9.89 3.97 3.09
N MET A 148 -8.73 4.50 2.70
CA MET A 148 -8.66 5.69 1.85
C MET A 148 -9.36 5.51 0.50
N ALA A 149 -9.23 4.33 -0.12
CA ALA A 149 -9.90 4.02 -1.38
C ALA A 149 -11.42 3.94 -1.21
N THR A 150 -11.89 3.44 -0.07
CA THR A 150 -13.31 3.36 0.27
C THR A 150 -13.89 4.74 0.59
N ASP A 151 -13.20 5.54 1.41
CA ASP A 151 -13.62 6.92 1.73
C ASP A 151 -13.69 7.81 0.48
N ALA A 152 -12.85 7.52 -0.52
CA ALA A 152 -12.85 8.21 -1.81
C ALA A 152 -13.94 7.70 -2.80
N GLY A 153 -14.69 6.65 -2.45
CA GLY A 153 -15.74 6.08 -3.30
C GLY A 153 -15.24 5.23 -4.48
N GLU A 154 -13.96 4.85 -4.50
CA GLU A 154 -13.40 3.97 -5.54
C GLU A 154 -13.61 2.47 -5.22
N VAL A 155 -13.93 2.16 -3.97
CA VAL A 155 -14.30 0.85 -3.46
C VAL A 155 -15.57 1.01 -2.61
N ASP A 156 -16.53 0.12 -2.76
CA ASP A 156 -17.73 0.13 -1.94
C ASP A 156 -17.45 -0.40 -0.53
N ALA A 157 -18.07 0.20 0.49
CA ALA A 157 -17.98 -0.33 1.85
C ALA A 157 -18.58 -1.75 1.91
N GLY A 158 -17.85 -2.67 2.56
CA GLY A 158 -18.21 -4.09 2.60
C GLY A 158 -17.69 -4.92 1.43
N GLU A 159 -17.10 -4.31 0.41
CA GLU A 159 -16.50 -5.02 -0.72
C GLU A 159 -15.19 -5.71 -0.29
N GLU A 160 -14.95 -6.92 -0.79
CA GLU A 160 -13.68 -7.60 -0.63
C GLU A 160 -12.71 -7.25 -1.76
N ILE A 161 -11.51 -6.84 -1.40
CA ILE A 161 -10.47 -6.42 -2.34
C ILE A 161 -9.09 -6.94 -1.90
N VAL A 162 -8.12 -6.90 -2.80
CA VAL A 162 -6.72 -7.04 -2.44
C VAL A 162 -6.12 -5.65 -2.21
N SER A 163 -5.41 -5.46 -1.09
CA SER A 163 -4.66 -4.24 -0.80
C SER A 163 -3.17 -4.54 -0.62
N CYS A 164 -2.33 -3.80 -1.37
CA CYS A 164 -0.88 -3.99 -1.41
C CYS A 164 -0.16 -2.73 -0.94
N ALA A 165 0.80 -2.92 -0.03
CA ALA A 165 1.66 -1.85 0.45
C ALA A 165 3.05 -2.37 0.81
N GLY A 166 3.91 -1.51 1.34
CA GLY A 166 5.25 -1.94 1.70
C GLY A 166 5.91 -1.11 2.80
N THR A 167 7.08 -1.57 3.18
CA THR A 167 7.94 -0.94 4.17
C THR A 167 8.95 -0.04 3.47
N TYR A 168 8.89 1.25 3.72
CA TYR A 168 9.73 2.31 3.15
C TYR A 168 9.59 2.48 1.64
N LYS A 169 9.97 1.51 0.81
CA LYS A 169 9.93 1.55 -0.65
C LYS A 169 9.30 0.28 -1.21
N GLY A 170 8.65 0.40 -2.36
CA GLY A 170 8.06 -0.73 -3.05
C GLY A 170 6.92 -1.37 -2.28
N LEU A 171 6.65 -2.64 -2.59
CA LEU A 171 5.62 -3.45 -1.96
C LEU A 171 6.25 -4.69 -1.35
N ASP A 172 5.83 -5.05 -0.15
CA ASP A 172 6.24 -6.28 0.53
C ASP A 172 5.08 -6.98 1.24
N THR A 173 3.89 -6.42 1.15
CA THR A 173 2.70 -6.91 1.83
C THR A 173 1.49 -6.86 0.90
N ALA A 174 0.70 -7.92 0.91
CA ALA A 174 -0.60 -7.98 0.27
C ALA A 174 -1.61 -8.68 1.19
N LEU A 175 -2.79 -8.11 1.31
CA LEU A 175 -3.89 -8.57 2.15
C LEU A 175 -5.15 -8.72 1.31
N VAL A 176 -6.04 -9.67 1.66
CA VAL A 176 -7.45 -9.58 1.32
C VAL A 176 -8.15 -8.90 2.48
N VAL A 177 -8.90 -7.86 2.20
CA VAL A 177 -9.67 -7.11 3.19
C VAL A 177 -11.10 -6.93 2.74
N LYS A 178 -12.03 -7.01 3.69
CA LYS A 178 -13.38 -6.48 3.54
C LYS A 178 -13.33 -5.04 4.01
N THR A 179 -13.65 -4.11 3.12
CA THR A 179 -13.45 -2.69 3.36
C THR A 179 -14.58 -2.07 4.18
N ALA A 180 -14.28 -0.92 4.77
CA ALA A 180 -15.25 -0.06 5.44
C ALA A 180 -14.84 1.40 5.28
N TYR A 181 -15.80 2.32 5.43
CA TYR A 181 -15.48 3.73 5.65
C TYR A 181 -14.72 3.93 6.96
N SER A 182 -13.93 4.98 7.05
CA SER A 182 -13.18 5.31 8.26
C SER A 182 -14.06 5.38 9.50
N GLY A 183 -15.27 5.93 9.39
CA GLY A 183 -16.24 5.98 10.48
C GLY A 183 -16.80 4.63 10.95
N GLY A 184 -16.73 3.60 10.12
CA GLY A 184 -17.15 2.22 10.40
C GLY A 184 -15.99 1.27 10.73
N PHE A 185 -14.75 1.75 10.75
CA PHE A 185 -13.54 0.91 10.77
C PHE A 185 -13.58 -0.22 11.80
N PHE A 186 -13.86 0.07 13.06
CA PHE A 186 -13.86 -0.93 14.13
C PHE A 186 -15.03 -1.92 14.13
N LYS A 187 -16.06 -1.63 13.35
CA LYS A 187 -17.27 -2.46 13.31
C LYS A 187 -17.36 -3.33 12.06
N GLU A 188 -16.78 -2.86 10.96
CA GLU A 188 -17.09 -3.38 9.62
C GLU A 188 -15.85 -3.81 8.85
N PHE A 189 -14.67 -3.20 9.12
CA PHE A 189 -13.43 -3.54 8.43
C PHE A 189 -12.87 -4.87 8.93
N GLU A 190 -12.48 -5.75 8.00
CA GLU A 190 -11.91 -7.04 8.34
C GLU A 190 -10.68 -7.34 7.50
N VAL A 191 -9.63 -7.85 8.11
CA VAL A 191 -8.52 -8.49 7.39
C VAL A 191 -8.88 -9.96 7.23
N ARG A 192 -9.23 -10.35 6.00
CA ARG A 192 -9.69 -11.71 5.66
C ARG A 192 -8.52 -12.67 5.49
N GLU A 193 -7.46 -12.21 4.80
CA GLU A 193 -6.29 -13.02 4.51
C GLU A 193 -5.01 -12.20 4.49
N ILE A 194 -3.91 -12.84 4.85
CA ILE A 194 -2.55 -12.34 4.58
C ILE A 194 -2.01 -13.15 3.39
N ILE A 195 -1.88 -12.52 2.24
CA ILE A 195 -1.34 -13.17 1.03
C ILE A 195 0.19 -13.25 1.11
N ALA A 196 0.81 -12.14 1.48
CA ALA A 196 2.26 -12.02 1.61
C ALA A 196 2.65 -10.93 2.60
N LYS A 197 3.73 -11.12 3.35
CA LYS A 197 4.34 -10.09 4.21
C LYS A 197 5.77 -10.47 4.61
N PRO A 198 6.61 -9.51 5.05
CA PRO A 198 7.86 -9.84 5.73
C PRO A 198 7.63 -10.61 7.04
N ILE A 199 8.54 -11.54 7.38
CA ILE A 199 8.53 -12.23 8.67
C ILE A 199 8.78 -11.23 9.80
N CYS A 200 9.77 -10.35 9.60
CA CYS A 200 10.17 -9.34 10.57
C CYS A 200 9.37 -8.03 10.39
N ARG A 201 9.31 -7.26 11.45
CA ARG A 201 8.63 -5.95 11.46
C ARG A 201 9.32 -4.96 10.52
N VAL A 202 10.63 -4.81 10.65
CA VAL A 202 11.47 -3.97 9.79
C VAL A 202 12.86 -4.62 9.67
N LYS A 203 13.20 -5.09 8.48
CA LYS A 203 14.55 -5.57 8.15
C LYS A 203 14.80 -5.35 6.66
N ALA A 204 15.63 -4.37 6.36
CA ALA A 204 16.09 -4.11 4.99
C ALA A 204 17.27 -5.02 4.62
N LEU A 205 17.53 -5.17 3.32
CA LEU A 205 18.76 -5.79 2.84
C LEU A 205 19.98 -4.97 3.29
N PRO A 206 21.10 -5.61 3.67
CA PRO A 206 22.32 -4.91 4.06
C PRO A 206 22.87 -3.97 2.98
N GLU A 207 22.67 -4.33 1.71
CA GLU A 207 23.09 -3.53 0.55
C GLU A 207 22.20 -2.29 0.32
N TYR A 208 21.04 -2.25 0.95
CA TYR A 208 20.12 -1.12 0.89
C TYR A 208 20.66 0.01 1.78
N LYS A 209 21.69 0.70 1.29
CA LYS A 209 22.19 1.92 1.92
C LYS A 209 21.24 3.06 1.60
N TYR A 210 20.24 3.23 2.43
CA TYR A 210 19.32 4.37 2.34
C TYR A 210 20.03 5.73 2.43
N GLU A 211 21.23 5.74 3.04
CA GLU A 211 22.07 6.93 3.24
C GLU A 211 22.52 7.58 1.92
N ASN A 212 22.64 6.84 0.84
CA ASN A 212 23.08 7.34 -0.46
C ASN A 212 21.93 7.78 -1.37
N TRP A 213 20.70 7.76 -0.87
CA TRP A 213 19.53 8.09 -1.65
C TRP A 213 19.24 9.58 -1.59
N LYS A 214 19.99 10.36 -2.32
CA LYS A 214 19.82 11.82 -2.47
C LYS A 214 18.82 12.09 -3.57
N GLY A 215 17.54 11.83 -3.36
CA GLY A 215 16.43 12.40 -4.14
C GLY A 215 16.57 12.51 -5.66
N ASN A 216 17.45 11.73 -6.30
CA ASN A 216 17.53 11.71 -7.74
C ASN A 216 16.38 10.86 -8.27
N LEU A 217 15.40 11.54 -8.87
CA LEU A 217 14.22 10.93 -9.46
C LEU A 217 14.58 9.92 -10.56
N ASP A 218 15.69 10.08 -11.27
CA ASP A 218 16.14 9.15 -12.30
C ASP A 218 16.51 7.79 -11.72
N GLN A 219 17.07 7.75 -10.50
CA GLN A 219 17.30 6.50 -9.76
C GLN A 219 16.01 5.84 -9.28
N TYR A 220 14.89 6.56 -9.32
CA TYR A 220 13.58 6.05 -8.95
C TYR A 220 12.91 5.27 -10.08
N TYR A 221 13.27 5.56 -11.30
CA TYR A 221 12.65 5.02 -12.52
C TYR A 221 13.47 3.90 -13.17
N LEU A 222 14.65 3.62 -12.65
CA LEU A 222 15.46 2.45 -12.98
C LEU A 222 15.13 1.28 -12.06
#